data_150fe5d06d320b7dd59e293fee1d6db3
#
_entry.id   150fe5d06d320b7dd59e293fee1d6db3
#
_cell.length_a   1.000
_cell.length_b   1.000
_cell.length_c   1.000
_cell.angle_alpha   90.00
_cell.angle_beta   90.00
_cell.angle_gamma   90.00
#
_symmetry.space_group_name_H-M   'P 1'
#
loop_
_entity.id
_entity.type
_entity.pdbx_description
1 polymer ?
#
loop_
_entity_poly.entity_id
_entity_poly.type
_entity_poly.pdbx_seq_one_letter_code
_entity_poly.pdbx_strand_id
1 'polypeptide(L)'
;MYMGRRLRFIPSGGCLVEVTNRTIQGRFLLRPSAELNRLLIGVLGRAQRRYGVRLHACQVLSNHYHLLLTVESAQQLARFVGYFQGNLAKEAGRLHQWRGPFWHRRYQHVIVSDEEAAQIARLRYIMSNSCKENLVSSPLEWPGVS
;
A
#
# COMPACT_ATOMS: atom_id res chain seq x y z
N MET A 1 -11.10 -8.28 27.99
CA MET A 1 -11.04 -6.88 27.52
C MET A 1 -10.32 -6.84 26.17
N TYR A 2 -10.99 -6.34 25.15
CA TYR A 2 -10.38 -6.17 23.84
C TYR A 2 -9.48 -4.92 23.84
N MET A 3 -8.19 -5.16 23.70
CA MET A 3 -7.23 -4.07 23.53
C MET A 3 -6.98 -3.88 22.03
N GLY A 4 -7.63 -2.89 21.44
CA GLY A 4 -7.36 -2.54 20.06
C GLY A 4 -5.91 -2.16 19.82
N ARG A 5 -5.40 -2.36 18.60
CA ARG A 5 -4.06 -1.93 18.25
C ARG A 5 -3.95 -0.40 18.34
N ARG A 6 -2.84 0.06 18.91
CA ARG A 6 -2.58 1.49 19.02
C ARG A 6 -2.55 2.12 17.63
N LEU A 7 -3.23 3.27 17.48
CA LEU A 7 -3.22 4.01 16.22
C LEU A 7 -1.82 4.52 15.88
N ARG A 8 -1.50 4.57 14.59
CA ARG A 8 -0.27 5.22 14.12
C ARG A 8 -0.41 6.73 14.29
N PHE A 9 0.66 7.39 14.67
CA PHE A 9 0.65 8.84 14.86
C PHE A 9 0.45 9.56 13.53
N ILE A 10 -0.53 10.47 13.49
CA ILE A 10 -0.75 11.42 12.41
C ILE A 10 -0.92 12.80 13.07
N PRO A 11 -0.17 13.83 12.62
CA PRO A 11 -0.30 15.15 13.21
C PRO A 11 -1.70 15.74 13.00
N SER A 12 -2.09 16.64 13.90
CA SER A 12 -3.35 17.37 13.81
C SER A 12 -3.43 18.11 12.47
N GLY A 13 -4.58 18.00 11.79
CA GLY A 13 -4.76 18.58 10.46
C GLY A 13 -4.36 17.66 9.31
N GLY A 14 -3.77 16.50 9.63
CA GLY A 14 -3.40 15.52 8.63
C GLY A 14 -2.03 15.73 8.00
N CYS A 15 -1.66 14.83 7.10
CA CYS A 15 -0.36 14.90 6.42
C CYS A 15 -0.31 13.97 5.22
N LEU A 16 0.75 14.13 4.42
CA LEU A 16 1.16 13.16 3.42
C LEU A 16 1.91 12.01 4.10
N VAL A 17 1.57 10.79 3.77
CA VAL A 17 2.16 9.59 4.39
C VAL A 17 2.42 8.51 3.35
N GLU A 18 3.57 7.85 3.50
CA GLU A 18 3.86 6.61 2.76
C GLU A 18 3.52 5.41 3.63
N VAL A 19 2.75 4.49 3.08
CA VAL A 19 2.39 3.22 3.73
C VAL A 19 3.00 2.07 2.97
N THR A 20 3.64 1.15 3.69
CA THR A 20 4.27 -0.04 3.11
C THR A 20 3.96 -1.27 3.92
N ASN A 21 3.90 -2.42 3.26
CA ASN A 21 3.89 -3.70 3.93
C ASN A 21 4.39 -4.81 3.00
N ARG A 22 4.81 -5.91 3.59
CA ARG A 22 5.29 -7.11 2.88
C ARG A 22 4.38 -8.28 3.15
N THR A 23 4.31 -9.19 2.16
CA THR A 23 3.63 -10.48 2.33
C THR A 23 4.44 -11.39 3.25
N ILE A 24 3.75 -12.38 3.83
CA ILE A 24 4.37 -13.34 4.74
C ILE A 24 5.55 -14.05 4.06
N GLN A 25 6.68 -14.13 4.75
CA GLN A 25 7.89 -14.81 4.27
C GLN A 25 8.39 -14.31 2.90
N GLY A 26 8.00 -13.09 2.48
CA GLY A 26 8.37 -12.56 1.17
C GLY A 26 7.76 -13.31 -0.01
N ARG A 27 6.69 -14.08 0.20
CA ARG A 27 6.05 -14.86 -0.85
C ARG A 27 5.44 -13.95 -1.93
N PHE A 28 5.49 -14.39 -3.18
CA PHE A 28 5.01 -13.61 -4.32
C PHE A 28 3.49 -13.64 -4.46
N LEU A 29 2.80 -13.35 -3.37
CA LEU A 29 1.33 -13.32 -3.33
C LEU A 29 0.74 -12.11 -4.03
N LEU A 30 1.56 -11.12 -4.39
CA LEU A 30 1.17 -9.95 -5.16
C LEU A 30 1.79 -9.95 -6.56
N ARG A 31 2.22 -11.10 -7.04
CA ARG A 31 2.82 -11.24 -8.37
C ARG A 31 1.85 -10.70 -9.43
N PRO A 32 2.31 -9.82 -10.34
CA PRO A 32 1.44 -9.21 -11.34
C PRO A 32 0.77 -10.25 -12.24
N SER A 33 -0.54 -10.08 -12.42
CA SER A 33 -1.36 -10.80 -13.38
C SER A 33 -2.55 -9.92 -13.74
N ALA A 34 -3.23 -10.21 -14.83
CA ALA A 34 -4.41 -9.45 -15.21
C ALA A 34 -5.49 -9.50 -14.11
N GLU A 35 -5.68 -10.66 -13.51
CA GLU A 35 -6.65 -10.85 -12.43
C GLU A 35 -6.25 -10.08 -11.18
N LEU A 36 -5.00 -10.20 -10.74
CA LEU A 36 -4.53 -9.48 -9.55
C LEU A 36 -4.58 -7.97 -9.74
N ASN A 37 -4.17 -7.48 -10.91
CA ASN A 37 -4.17 -6.05 -11.20
C ASN A 37 -5.58 -5.47 -11.11
N ARG A 38 -6.58 -6.14 -11.70
CA ARG A 38 -7.98 -5.72 -11.60
C ARG A 38 -8.50 -5.73 -10.17
N LEU A 39 -8.16 -6.78 -9.44
CA LEU A 39 -8.52 -6.95 -8.04
C LEU A 39 -7.95 -5.82 -7.18
N LEU A 40 -6.66 -5.53 -7.35
CA LEU A 40 -5.97 -4.45 -6.64
C LEU A 40 -6.61 -3.09 -6.91
N ILE A 41 -6.83 -2.76 -8.16
CA ILE A 41 -7.46 -1.48 -8.55
C ILE A 41 -8.85 -1.38 -7.95
N GLY A 42 -9.62 -2.47 -7.98
CA GLY A 42 -10.96 -2.51 -7.39
C GLY A 42 -10.94 -2.29 -5.88
N VAL A 43 -10.06 -2.97 -5.15
CA VAL A 43 -9.94 -2.81 -3.70
C VAL A 43 -9.47 -1.40 -3.33
N LEU A 44 -8.45 -0.89 -4.02
CA LEU A 44 -7.95 0.48 -3.80
C LEU A 44 -9.04 1.53 -4.05
N GLY A 45 -9.76 1.40 -5.16
CA GLY A 45 -10.83 2.34 -5.51
C GLY A 45 -11.96 2.34 -4.49
N ARG A 46 -12.38 1.16 -4.03
CA ARG A 46 -13.41 1.06 -2.98
C ARG A 46 -12.92 1.62 -1.66
N ALA A 47 -11.67 1.33 -1.27
CA ALA A 47 -11.09 1.84 -0.02
C ALA A 47 -11.01 3.37 -0.03
N GLN A 48 -10.52 3.94 -1.14
CA GLN A 48 -10.40 5.39 -1.30
C GLN A 48 -11.76 6.08 -1.23
N ARG A 49 -12.74 5.54 -1.94
CA ARG A 49 -14.09 6.08 -1.95
C ARG A 49 -14.76 6.00 -0.58
N ARG A 50 -14.58 4.87 0.10
CA ARG A 50 -15.22 4.63 1.38
C ARG A 50 -14.66 5.50 2.51
N TYR A 51 -13.35 5.75 2.50
CA TYR A 51 -12.69 6.45 3.61
C TYR A 51 -12.20 7.85 3.28
N GLY A 52 -12.35 8.28 2.03
CA GLY A 52 -12.07 9.66 1.62
C GLY A 52 -10.61 10.06 1.63
N VAL A 53 -9.67 9.11 1.61
CA VAL A 53 -8.25 9.44 1.49
C VAL A 53 -7.93 9.89 0.06
N ARG A 54 -6.90 10.71 -0.08
CA ARG A 54 -6.38 11.08 -1.41
C ARG A 54 -5.15 10.23 -1.72
N LEU A 55 -5.28 9.35 -2.69
CA LEU A 55 -4.20 8.49 -3.14
C LEU A 55 -3.42 9.20 -4.25
N HIS A 56 -2.12 9.40 -4.05
CA HIS A 56 -1.26 10.13 -4.99
C HIS A 56 -0.40 9.19 -5.83
N ALA A 57 0.05 8.08 -5.24
CA ALA A 57 0.87 7.11 -5.93
C ALA A 57 0.69 5.73 -5.32
N CYS A 58 0.87 4.72 -6.14
CA CYS A 58 0.78 3.34 -5.75
C CYS A 58 1.81 2.55 -6.54
N GLN A 59 2.55 1.68 -5.87
CA GLN A 59 3.44 0.72 -6.52
C GLN A 59 3.28 -0.61 -5.81
N VAL A 60 2.84 -1.62 -6.55
CA VAL A 60 2.69 -2.97 -6.01
C VAL A 60 3.67 -3.89 -6.70
N LEU A 61 4.59 -4.44 -5.92
CA LEU A 61 5.58 -5.43 -6.37
C LEU A 61 5.11 -6.82 -5.98
N SER A 62 5.87 -7.84 -6.35
CA SER A 62 5.42 -9.23 -6.17
C SER A 62 5.18 -9.63 -4.70
N ASN A 63 5.86 -8.98 -3.76
CA ASN A 63 5.80 -9.34 -2.34
C ASN A 63 5.66 -8.15 -1.39
N HIS A 64 5.40 -6.94 -1.91
CA HIS A 64 5.19 -5.76 -1.08
C HIS A 64 4.55 -4.64 -1.88
N TYR A 65 4.07 -3.62 -1.18
CA TYR A 65 3.47 -2.45 -1.82
C TYR A 65 3.96 -1.16 -1.17
N HIS A 66 3.84 -0.07 -1.93
CA HIS A 66 4.03 1.30 -1.46
C HIS A 66 2.79 2.10 -1.86
N LEU A 67 2.22 2.84 -0.92
CA LEU A 67 1.15 3.79 -1.17
C LEU A 67 1.58 5.17 -0.67
N LEU A 68 1.34 6.19 -1.46
CA LEU A 68 1.54 7.58 -1.04
C LEU A 68 0.18 8.26 -1.01
N LEU A 69 -0.25 8.69 0.17
CA LEU A 69 -1.60 9.21 0.36
C LEU A 69 -1.64 10.36 1.37
N THR A 70 -2.64 11.22 1.22
CA THR A 70 -2.94 12.26 2.20
C THR A 70 -4.08 11.78 3.08
N VAL A 71 -3.86 11.80 4.39
CA VAL A 71 -4.87 11.46 5.39
C VAL A 71 -5.11 12.64 6.33
N GLU A 72 -6.30 12.70 6.89
CA GLU A 72 -6.71 13.78 7.81
C GLU A 72 -6.54 13.39 9.27
N SER A 73 -6.53 12.12 9.58
CA SER A 73 -6.46 11.61 10.95
C SER A 73 -5.88 10.20 11.01
N ALA A 74 -5.44 9.83 12.21
CA ALA A 74 -4.96 8.47 12.50
C ALA A 74 -6.07 7.43 12.30
N GLN A 75 -7.31 7.78 12.63
CA GLN A 75 -8.44 6.88 12.46
C GLN A 75 -8.73 6.62 10.99
N GLN A 76 -8.68 7.66 10.15
CA GLN A 76 -8.87 7.52 8.72
C GLN A 76 -7.81 6.60 8.11
N LEU A 77 -6.54 6.79 8.48
CA LEU A 77 -5.44 5.94 8.02
C LEU A 77 -5.68 4.48 8.44
N ALA A 78 -6.00 4.24 9.69
CA ALA A 78 -6.20 2.89 10.22
C ALA A 78 -7.37 2.17 9.50
N ARG A 79 -8.47 2.86 9.28
CA ARG A 79 -9.63 2.31 8.61
C ARG A 79 -9.34 2.02 7.13
N PHE A 80 -8.68 2.94 6.45
CA PHE A 80 -8.31 2.75 5.04
C PHE A 80 -7.38 1.55 4.87
N VAL A 81 -6.28 1.49 5.62
CA VAL A 81 -5.30 0.40 5.50
C VAL A 81 -5.91 -0.94 5.92
N GLY A 82 -6.70 -0.94 7.00
CA GLY A 82 -7.40 -2.15 7.45
C GLY A 82 -8.33 -2.72 6.38
N TYR A 83 -9.12 -1.87 5.74
CA TYR A 83 -9.99 -2.27 4.64
C TYR A 83 -9.18 -2.78 3.43
N PHE A 84 -8.19 -1.99 3.02
CA PHE A 84 -7.34 -2.32 1.87
C PHE A 84 -6.63 -3.66 2.07
N GLN A 85 -5.89 -3.80 3.16
CA GLN A 85 -5.12 -5.03 3.43
C GLN A 85 -6.01 -6.24 3.68
N GLY A 86 -7.12 -6.06 4.40
CA GLY A 86 -8.03 -7.15 4.69
C GLY A 86 -8.69 -7.71 3.44
N ASN A 87 -9.20 -6.85 2.58
CA ASN A 87 -9.84 -7.27 1.34
C ASN A 87 -8.83 -7.80 0.33
N LEU A 88 -7.65 -7.18 0.23
CA LEU A 88 -6.60 -7.67 -0.64
C LEU A 88 -6.14 -9.06 -0.24
N ALA A 89 -5.93 -9.30 1.06
CA ALA A 89 -5.55 -10.61 1.57
C ALA A 89 -6.61 -11.67 1.25
N LYS A 90 -7.88 -11.33 1.42
CA LYS A 90 -9.00 -12.23 1.15
C LYS A 90 -9.07 -12.60 -0.33
N GLU A 91 -9.05 -11.59 -1.21
CA GLU A 91 -9.24 -11.79 -2.64
C GLU A 91 -8.00 -12.37 -3.33
N ALA A 92 -6.81 -11.85 -3.02
CA ALA A 92 -5.56 -12.40 -3.55
C ALA A 92 -5.25 -13.77 -2.98
N GLY A 93 -5.61 -14.00 -1.72
CA GLY A 93 -5.50 -15.33 -1.11
C GLY A 93 -6.33 -16.37 -1.85
N ARG A 94 -7.57 -16.03 -2.24
CA ARG A 94 -8.42 -16.89 -3.06
C ARG A 94 -7.80 -17.17 -4.42
N LEU A 95 -7.28 -16.13 -5.06
CA LEU A 95 -6.65 -16.26 -6.39
C LEU A 95 -5.50 -17.25 -6.37
N HIS A 96 -4.68 -17.23 -5.31
CA HIS A 96 -3.52 -18.11 -5.16
C HIS A 96 -3.81 -19.39 -4.37
N GLN A 97 -5.05 -19.59 -3.92
CA GLN A 97 -5.42 -20.70 -3.04
C GLN A 97 -4.54 -20.73 -1.78
N TRP A 98 -4.14 -19.56 -1.31
CA TRP A 98 -3.29 -19.38 -0.14
C TRP A 98 -4.13 -19.45 1.13
N ARG A 99 -3.65 -20.22 2.10
CA ARG A 99 -4.24 -20.32 3.43
C ARG A 99 -3.22 -19.89 4.47
N GLY A 100 -3.68 -19.21 5.51
CA GLY A 100 -2.84 -18.72 6.58
C GLY A 100 -2.61 -17.21 6.49
N PRO A 101 -1.69 -16.66 7.30
CA PRO A 101 -1.41 -15.24 7.29
C PRO A 101 -0.96 -14.77 5.92
N PHE A 102 -1.47 -13.62 5.48
CA PHE A 102 -1.09 -13.02 4.19
C PHE A 102 0.02 -11.99 4.36
N TRP A 103 -0.11 -11.13 5.37
CA TRP A 103 0.85 -10.05 5.63
C TRP A 103 1.89 -10.51 6.65
N HIS A 104 3.15 -10.04 6.46
CA HIS A 104 4.26 -10.37 7.35
C HIS A 104 4.02 -9.82 8.75
N ARG A 105 3.57 -8.57 8.83
CA ARG A 105 3.31 -7.87 10.10
C ARG A 105 2.39 -6.68 9.85
N ARG A 106 2.20 -5.86 10.88
CA ARG A 106 1.47 -4.60 10.75
C ARG A 106 2.20 -3.69 9.75
N TYR A 107 1.43 -2.94 8.95
CA TYR A 107 1.99 -2.00 7.98
C TYR A 107 2.88 -0.96 8.65
N GLN A 108 3.85 -0.43 7.90
CA GLN A 108 4.68 0.69 8.30
C GLN A 108 4.17 1.96 7.66
N HIS A 109 4.41 3.11 8.33
CA HIS A 109 4.08 4.40 7.77
C HIS A 109 5.23 5.37 8.00
N VAL A 110 5.43 6.26 7.03
CA VAL A 110 6.43 7.33 7.10
C VAL A 110 5.72 8.63 6.76
N ILE A 111 5.73 9.59 7.68
CA ILE A 111 5.19 10.93 7.44
C ILE A 111 6.15 11.67 6.52
N VAL A 112 5.63 12.23 5.43
CA VAL A 112 6.41 12.99 4.47
C VAL A 112 6.29 14.49 4.80
N SER A 113 7.41 15.18 4.84
CA SER A 113 7.48 16.63 5.11
C SER A 113 6.64 17.42 4.10
N ASP A 114 6.18 18.61 4.52
CA ASP A 114 5.46 19.53 3.63
C ASP A 114 6.36 20.17 2.57
N GLU A 115 7.66 20.00 2.67
CA GLU A 115 8.60 20.54 1.69
C GLU A 115 8.43 19.87 0.33
N GLU A 116 8.30 20.67 -0.72
CA GLU A 116 8.11 20.18 -2.08
C GLU A 116 9.22 19.22 -2.50
N ALA A 117 10.48 19.52 -2.20
CA ALA A 117 11.60 18.68 -2.53
C ALA A 117 11.49 17.29 -1.88
N ALA A 118 11.04 17.22 -0.63
CA ALA A 118 10.83 15.96 0.09
C ALA A 118 9.71 15.14 -0.55
N GLN A 119 8.63 15.79 -0.96
CA GLN A 119 7.49 15.13 -1.60
C GLN A 119 7.86 14.56 -2.97
N ILE A 120 8.57 15.33 -3.78
CA ILE A 120 9.07 14.89 -5.09
C ILE A 120 10.04 13.72 -4.92
N ALA A 121 10.97 13.81 -3.98
CA ALA A 121 11.93 12.73 -3.72
C ALA A 121 11.22 11.43 -3.31
N ARG A 122 10.18 11.52 -2.47
CA ARG A 122 9.41 10.36 -2.05
C ARG A 122 8.63 9.74 -3.21
N LEU A 123 8.01 10.57 -4.03
CA LEU A 123 7.29 10.11 -5.22
C LEU A 123 8.23 9.36 -6.18
N ARG A 124 9.40 9.95 -6.46
CA ARG A 124 10.42 9.31 -7.31
C ARG A 124 10.87 7.98 -6.74
N TYR A 125 11.08 7.93 -5.43
CA TYR A 125 11.48 6.70 -4.75
C TYR A 125 10.46 5.58 -4.96
N ILE A 126 9.18 5.90 -4.76
CA ILE A 126 8.10 4.92 -4.91
C ILE A 126 8.00 4.45 -6.37
N MET A 127 7.94 5.38 -7.32
CA MET A 127 7.74 5.06 -8.73
C MET A 127 8.92 4.32 -9.35
N SER A 128 10.13 4.48 -8.81
CA SER A 128 11.33 3.80 -9.31
C SER A 128 11.65 2.49 -8.57
N ASN A 129 10.81 2.05 -7.64
CA ASN A 129 11.11 0.89 -6.80
C ASN A 129 11.32 -0.39 -7.60
N SER A 130 10.55 -0.62 -8.66
CA SER A 130 10.75 -1.77 -9.54
C SER A 130 12.11 -1.78 -10.22
N CYS A 131 12.67 -0.60 -10.53
CA CYS A 131 14.02 -0.48 -11.09
C CYS A 131 15.09 -0.76 -10.03
N LYS A 132 14.91 -0.24 -8.80
CA LYS A 132 15.84 -0.48 -7.70
C LYS A 132 15.98 -1.95 -7.34
N GLU A 133 14.93 -2.71 -7.52
CA GLU A 133 14.92 -4.16 -7.26
C GLU A 133 15.45 -4.95 -8.47
N ASN A 134 15.97 -4.26 -9.49
CA ASN A 134 16.49 -4.86 -10.72
C ASN A 134 15.48 -5.73 -11.46
N LEU A 135 14.20 -5.41 -11.34
CA LEU A 135 13.12 -6.18 -11.97
C LEU A 135 12.86 -5.72 -13.40
N VAL A 136 12.98 -4.41 -13.65
CA VAL A 136 12.80 -3.79 -14.96
C VAL A 136 13.80 -2.63 -15.11
N SER A 137 14.06 -2.20 -16.34
CA SER A 137 14.97 -1.09 -16.62
C SER A 137 14.29 0.28 -16.56
N SER A 138 12.95 0.33 -16.65
CA SER A 138 12.16 1.56 -16.55
C SER A 138 10.91 1.29 -15.71
N PRO A 139 10.44 2.26 -14.89
CA PRO A 139 9.19 2.09 -14.15
C PRO A 139 7.98 1.76 -15.04
N LEU A 140 7.98 2.22 -16.28
CA LEU A 140 6.90 1.96 -17.23
C LEU A 140 6.84 0.50 -17.70
N GLU A 141 7.91 -0.25 -17.52
CA GLU A 141 7.98 -1.66 -17.90
C GLU A 141 7.40 -2.60 -16.84
N TRP A 142 7.12 -2.09 -15.64
CA TRP A 142 6.57 -2.94 -14.58
C TRP A 142 5.14 -3.36 -14.92
N PRO A 143 4.85 -4.68 -15.01
CA PRO A 143 3.53 -5.17 -15.39
C PRO A 143 2.47 -5.10 -14.29
N GLY A 144 2.86 -4.75 -13.07
CA GLY A 144 1.96 -4.63 -11.92
C GLY A 144 1.30 -3.27 -11.82
N VAL A 145 0.53 -3.08 -10.75
CA VAL A 145 -0.14 -1.81 -10.45
C VAL A 145 0.89 -0.77 -9.99
N SER A 146 0.79 0.38 -10.61
CA SER A 146 1.71 1.47 -10.34
C SER A 146 1.05 2.81 -10.67
#